data_9f5b7e5542c5683e8ae56b0b4f6c9327
#
_entry.id   9f5b7e5542c5683e8ae56b0b4f6c9327
#
_cell.length_a   1.000
_cell.length_b   1.000
_cell.length_c   1.000
_cell.angle_alpha   90.00
_cell.angle_beta   90.00
_cell.angle_gamma   90.00
#
_symmetry.space_group_name_H-M   'P 1'
#
loop_
_entity.id
_entity.type
_entity.pdbx_description
1 polymer ?
#
loop_
_entity_poly.entity_id
_entity_poly.type
_entity_poly.pdbx_seq_one_letter_code
_entity_poly.pdbx_strand_id
1 'polypeptide(L)'
;MVTMRTATAVEALSALAHDGRLSIFKLLVRAGTDGVAAGAIARKLDMLPNTLSASLTILSNAGLVVSRREGRSIIYSADFAQMSKLLGFLMEDCCSGNAAICAPLAGIANRAACCP
;
A
#
# COMPACT_ATOMS: atom_id res chain seq x y z
N MET A 1 -5.36 13.31 -16.14
CA MET A 1 -5.15 12.28 -15.13
C MET A 1 -3.84 11.54 -15.40
N VAL A 2 -3.00 11.42 -14.40
CA VAL A 2 -1.73 10.72 -14.57
C VAL A 2 -1.99 9.22 -14.52
N THR A 3 -1.66 8.54 -15.61
CA THR A 3 -1.84 7.09 -15.70
C THR A 3 -0.55 6.40 -15.25
N MET A 4 -0.67 5.44 -14.35
CA MET A 4 0.46 4.64 -13.92
C MET A 4 0.93 3.77 -15.09
N ARG A 5 2.24 3.65 -15.25
CA ARG A 5 2.81 2.80 -16.28
C ARG A 5 2.70 1.34 -15.85
N THR A 6 2.55 0.46 -16.83
CA THR A 6 2.47 -0.98 -16.55
C THR A 6 3.71 -1.48 -15.78
N ALA A 7 4.90 -1.00 -16.14
CA ALA A 7 6.12 -1.39 -15.44
C ALA A 7 6.08 -0.98 -13.96
N THR A 8 5.56 0.21 -13.67
CA THR A 8 5.42 0.69 -12.30
C THR A 8 4.41 -0.15 -11.52
N ALA A 9 3.30 -0.49 -12.17
CA ALA A 9 2.28 -1.34 -11.55
C ALA A 9 2.81 -2.73 -11.24
N VAL A 10 3.57 -3.33 -12.16
CA VAL A 10 4.18 -4.64 -11.94
C VAL A 10 5.15 -4.60 -10.77
N GLU A 11 5.95 -3.57 -10.66
CA GLU A 11 6.88 -3.40 -9.54
C GLU A 11 6.13 -3.31 -8.22
N ALA A 12 5.06 -2.53 -8.16
CA ALA A 12 4.24 -2.40 -6.95
C ALA A 12 3.59 -3.72 -6.58
N LEU A 13 3.00 -4.41 -7.54
CA LEU A 13 2.35 -5.70 -7.30
C LEU A 13 3.36 -6.76 -6.88
N SER A 14 4.56 -6.75 -7.47
CA SER A 14 5.63 -7.67 -7.09
C SER A 14 6.06 -7.45 -5.64
N ALA A 15 6.14 -6.19 -5.22
CA ALA A 15 6.48 -5.85 -3.84
C ALA A 15 5.44 -6.36 -2.86
N LEU A 16 4.16 -6.37 -3.25
CA LEU A 16 3.08 -6.86 -2.41
C LEU A 16 2.91 -8.37 -2.47
N ALA A 17 3.51 -9.04 -3.45
CA ALA A 17 3.34 -10.49 -3.66
C ALA A 17 4.24 -11.31 -2.73
N HIS A 18 4.13 -11.06 -1.42
CA HIS A 18 4.87 -11.74 -0.38
C HIS A 18 4.11 -11.56 0.93
N ASP A 19 3.91 -12.64 1.66
CA ASP A 19 3.10 -12.62 2.89
C ASP A 19 3.52 -11.53 3.86
N GLY A 20 4.80 -11.44 4.16
CA GLY A 20 5.31 -10.47 5.11
C GLY A 20 5.11 -9.04 4.64
N ARG A 21 5.45 -8.77 3.38
CA ARG A 21 5.31 -7.41 2.83
C ARG A 21 3.85 -6.99 2.72
N LEU A 22 2.97 -7.90 2.34
CA LEU A 22 1.55 -7.59 2.28
C LEU A 22 1.00 -7.29 3.68
N SER A 23 1.43 -8.06 4.68
CA SER A 23 1.02 -7.82 6.07
C SER A 23 1.48 -6.46 6.57
N ILE A 24 2.71 -6.06 6.26
CA ILE A 24 3.22 -4.73 6.60
C ILE A 24 2.36 -3.66 5.95
N PHE A 25 2.13 -3.79 4.66
CA PHE A 25 1.38 -2.78 3.92
C PHE A 25 -0.05 -2.63 4.48
N LYS A 26 -0.72 -3.73 4.75
CA LYS A 26 -2.07 -3.69 5.32
C LYS A 26 -2.09 -3.05 6.70
N LEU A 27 -1.08 -3.33 7.51
CA LEU A 27 -0.94 -2.69 8.82
C LEU A 27 -0.82 -1.17 8.68
N LEU A 28 -0.01 -0.71 7.73
CA LEU A 28 0.20 0.71 7.49
C LEU A 28 -1.05 1.37 6.91
N VAL A 29 -1.80 0.67 6.07
CA VAL A 29 -3.06 1.19 5.55
C VAL A 29 -4.05 1.42 6.69
N ARG A 30 -4.15 0.48 7.63
CA ARG A 30 -5.02 0.63 8.79
C ARG A 30 -4.60 1.78 9.71
N ALA A 31 -3.29 2.00 9.82
CA ALA A 31 -2.77 3.06 10.69
C ALA A 31 -3.02 4.45 10.13
N GLY A 32 -3.25 4.57 8.83
CA GLY A 32 -3.50 5.85 8.20
C GLY A 32 -2.24 6.70 8.07
N THR A 33 -2.43 8.00 7.93
CA THR A 33 -1.32 8.93 7.70
C THR A 33 -0.41 9.12 8.91
N ASP A 34 -0.89 8.78 10.10
CA ASP A 34 -0.06 8.85 11.30
C ASP A 34 1.11 7.88 11.25
N GLY A 35 0.91 6.75 10.59
CA GLY A 35 1.97 5.77 10.38
C GLY A 35 2.30 4.96 11.63
N VAL A 36 3.34 4.15 11.52
CA VAL A 36 3.79 3.27 12.60
C VAL A 36 5.31 3.25 12.61
N ALA A 37 5.89 3.34 13.81
CA ALA A 37 7.33 3.23 13.96
C ALA A 37 7.80 1.81 13.63
N ALA A 38 9.01 1.70 13.08
CA ALA A 38 9.58 0.42 12.66
C ALA A 38 9.55 -0.63 13.79
N GLY A 39 9.94 -0.24 15.00
CA GLY A 39 9.92 -1.15 16.13
C GLY A 39 8.51 -1.67 16.46
N ALA A 40 7.51 -0.81 16.34
CA ALA A 40 6.13 -1.21 16.59
C ALA A 40 5.63 -2.17 15.50
N ILE A 41 6.02 -1.96 14.25
CA ILE A 41 5.67 -2.89 13.16
C ILE A 41 6.26 -4.27 13.47
N ALA A 42 7.54 -4.31 13.84
CA ALA A 42 8.22 -5.57 14.15
C ALA A 42 7.51 -6.33 15.27
N ARG A 43 7.10 -5.62 16.31
CA ARG A 43 6.39 -6.25 17.43
C ARG A 43 5.01 -6.75 17.03
N LYS A 44 4.25 -5.94 16.29
CA LYS A 44 2.88 -6.30 15.93
C LYS A 44 2.81 -7.47 14.97
N LEU A 45 3.81 -7.60 14.10
CA LEU A 45 3.86 -8.67 13.11
C LEU A 45 4.81 -9.79 13.49
N ASP A 46 5.45 -9.69 14.65
CA ASP A 46 6.42 -10.68 15.14
C ASP A 46 7.49 -10.96 14.10
N MET A 47 8.10 -9.88 13.61
CA MET A 47 9.17 -9.95 12.60
C MET A 47 10.52 -9.59 13.20
N LEU A 48 11.56 -10.26 12.69
CA LEU A 48 12.92 -9.88 13.03
C LEU A 48 13.23 -8.52 12.40
N PRO A 49 14.01 -7.65 13.10
CA PRO A 49 14.33 -6.32 12.59
C PRO A 49 14.97 -6.33 11.20
N ASN A 50 15.86 -7.28 10.92
CA ASN A 50 16.52 -7.35 9.62
C ASN A 50 15.54 -7.71 8.52
N THR A 51 14.62 -8.63 8.78
CA THR A 51 13.59 -9.01 7.83
C THR A 51 12.66 -7.83 7.55
N LEU A 52 12.27 -7.13 8.60
CA LEU A 52 11.43 -5.95 8.46
C LEU A 52 12.11 -4.86 7.63
N SER A 53 13.39 -4.57 7.93
CA SER A 53 14.13 -3.54 7.19
C SER A 53 14.20 -3.85 5.71
N ALA A 54 14.50 -5.10 5.36
CA ALA A 54 14.56 -5.52 3.96
C ALA A 54 13.21 -5.38 3.29
N SER A 55 12.14 -5.77 3.97
CA SER A 55 10.78 -5.67 3.44
C SER A 55 10.34 -4.23 3.23
N LEU A 56 10.65 -3.35 4.19
CA LEU A 56 10.33 -1.93 4.08
C LEU A 56 11.11 -1.27 2.95
N THR A 57 12.35 -1.68 2.73
CA THR A 57 13.15 -1.17 1.62
C THR A 57 12.51 -1.53 0.28
N ILE A 58 12.06 -2.77 0.13
CA ILE A 58 11.39 -3.21 -1.10
C ILE A 58 10.10 -2.42 -1.32
N LEU A 59 9.29 -2.27 -0.28
CA LEU A 59 8.04 -1.51 -0.38
C LEU A 59 8.28 -0.03 -0.69
N SER A 60 9.30 0.56 -0.09
CA SER A 60 9.66 1.96 -0.34
C SER A 60 10.15 2.16 -1.76
N ASN A 61 10.98 1.25 -2.26
CA ASN A 61 11.50 1.33 -3.63
C ASN A 61 10.39 1.18 -4.67
N ALA A 62 9.33 0.45 -4.32
CA ALA A 62 8.17 0.30 -5.20
C ALA A 62 7.20 1.49 -5.10
N GLY A 63 7.49 2.45 -4.23
CA GLY A 63 6.67 3.64 -4.07
C GLY A 63 5.42 3.46 -3.23
N LEU A 64 5.29 2.32 -2.54
CA LEU A 64 4.08 2.00 -1.77
C LEU A 64 4.11 2.52 -0.34
N VAL A 65 5.30 2.78 0.18
CA VAL A 65 5.51 3.18 1.57
C VAL A 65 6.42 4.39 1.59
N VAL A 66 6.12 5.33 2.47
CA VAL A 66 6.96 6.49 2.71
C VAL A 66 7.38 6.50 4.17
N SER A 67 8.48 7.17 4.46
CA SER A 67 8.99 7.25 5.82
C SER A 67 9.28 8.70 6.18
N ARG A 68 9.20 8.97 7.48
CA ARG A 68 9.63 10.26 8.02
C ARG A 68 10.35 10.01 9.33
N ARG A 69 11.25 10.90 9.68
CA ARG A 69 11.98 10.80 10.92
C ARG A 69 11.31 11.65 11.99
N GLU A 70 11.07 11.05 13.14
CA GLU A 70 10.57 11.76 14.32
C GLU A 70 11.49 11.43 15.49
N GLY A 71 12.39 12.36 15.80
CA GLY A 71 13.39 12.14 16.82
C GLY A 71 14.32 11.00 16.44
N ARG A 72 14.37 9.95 17.24
CA ARG A 72 15.19 8.75 17.00
C ARG A 72 14.42 7.68 16.25
N SER A 73 13.14 7.90 16.02
CA SER A 73 12.29 6.90 15.38
C SER A 73 12.09 7.22 13.92
N ILE A 74 11.95 6.18 13.10
CA ILE A 74 11.53 6.30 11.73
C ILE A 74 10.10 5.80 11.67
N ILE A 75 9.21 6.65 11.20
CA ILE A 75 7.78 6.35 11.09
C ILE A 75 7.48 6.02 9.64
N TYR A 76 6.85 4.88 9.42
CA TYR A 76 6.45 4.44 8.08
C TYR A 76 4.95 4.59 7.91
N SER A 77 4.54 5.00 6.72
CA SER A 77 3.12 5.07 6.38
C SER A 77 2.93 4.64 4.93
N ALA A 78 1.72 4.17 4.62
CA ALA A 78 1.38 3.81 3.25
C ALA A 78 1.29 5.10 2.42
N ASP A 79 1.75 5.04 1.18
CA ASP A 79 1.58 6.14 0.24
C ASP A 79 0.20 5.97 -0.41
N PHE A 80 -0.80 6.64 0.15
CA PHE A 80 -2.17 6.50 -0.31
C PHE A 80 -2.38 7.03 -1.73
N ALA A 81 -1.61 8.04 -2.12
CA ALA A 81 -1.68 8.54 -3.50
C ALA A 81 -1.22 7.47 -4.48
N GLN A 82 -0.12 6.78 -4.16
CA GLN A 82 0.39 5.71 -5.03
C GLN A 82 -0.56 4.51 -5.03
N MET A 83 -1.13 4.19 -3.88
CA MET A 83 -2.12 3.11 -3.79
C MET A 83 -3.33 3.43 -4.66
N SER A 84 -3.82 4.67 -4.62
CA SER A 84 -4.94 5.10 -5.46
C SER A 84 -4.61 4.97 -6.94
N LYS A 85 -3.39 5.34 -7.33
CA LYS A 85 -2.96 5.21 -8.73
C LYS A 85 -2.92 3.76 -9.16
N LEU A 86 -2.42 2.87 -8.30
CA LEU A 86 -2.37 1.44 -8.60
C LEU A 86 -3.77 0.87 -8.77
N LEU A 87 -4.66 1.17 -7.83
CA LEU A 87 -6.04 0.69 -7.91
C LEU A 87 -6.75 1.24 -9.15
N GLY A 88 -6.54 2.53 -9.44
CA GLY A 88 -7.09 3.13 -10.64
C GLY A 88 -6.59 2.47 -11.91
N PHE A 89 -5.30 2.16 -11.96
CA PHE A 89 -4.71 1.45 -13.09
C PHE A 89 -5.32 0.07 -13.27
N LEU A 90 -5.46 -0.68 -12.16
CA LEU A 90 -6.03 -2.03 -12.22
C LEU A 90 -7.50 -2.02 -12.62
N MET A 91 -8.21 -0.96 -12.26
CA MET A 91 -9.63 -0.83 -12.57
C MET A 91 -9.89 -0.11 -13.90
N GLU A 92 -8.84 0.41 -14.53
CA GLU A 92 -8.92 1.05 -15.83
C GLU A 92 -9.44 0.03 -16.84
N ASP A 93 -10.48 0.40 -17.56
CA ASP A 93 -11.16 -0.47 -18.53
C ASP A 93 -11.73 -1.75 -17.91
N CYS A 94 -11.83 -1.80 -16.58
CA CYS A 94 -12.25 -3.01 -15.86
C CYS A 94 -13.64 -3.47 -16.28
N CYS A 95 -14.51 -2.55 -16.61
CA CYS A 95 -15.88 -2.86 -16.87
C CYS A 95 -16.18 -3.11 -18.34
N SER A 96 -15.46 -2.48 -19.22
CA SER A 96 -15.79 -2.47 -20.66
C SER A 96 -17.29 -2.25 -20.88
N GLY A 97 -17.91 -1.45 -20.01
CA GLY A 97 -19.34 -1.23 -20.02
C GLY A 97 -20.16 -2.26 -19.24
N ASN A 98 -19.53 -3.19 -18.57
CA ASN A 98 -20.25 -4.23 -17.81
C ASN A 98 -20.46 -3.79 -16.36
N ALA A 99 -21.66 -3.30 -16.07
CA ALA A 99 -22.02 -2.81 -14.75
C ALA A 99 -21.97 -3.91 -13.68
N ALA A 100 -22.18 -5.16 -14.06
CA ALA A 100 -22.14 -6.28 -13.12
C ALA A 100 -20.75 -6.46 -12.50
N ILE A 101 -19.71 -6.10 -13.25
CA ILE A 101 -18.33 -6.14 -12.74
C ILE A 101 -18.00 -4.88 -11.96
N CYS A 102 -18.37 -3.72 -12.50
CA CYS A 102 -17.97 -2.44 -11.93
C CYS A 102 -18.74 -2.07 -10.66
N ALA A 103 -20.01 -2.42 -10.56
CA ALA A 103 -20.84 -2.00 -9.45
C ALA A 103 -20.30 -2.48 -8.09
N PRO A 104 -19.92 -3.77 -7.93
CA PRO A 104 -19.33 -4.21 -6.65
C PRO A 104 -18.00 -3.52 -6.32
N LEU A 105 -17.16 -3.27 -7.35
CA LEU A 105 -15.88 -2.60 -7.16
C LEU A 105 -16.07 -1.14 -6.76
N ALA A 106 -17.04 -0.46 -7.37
CA ALA A 106 -17.36 0.91 -7.03
C ALA A 106 -17.82 1.01 -5.56
N GLY A 107 -18.62 0.06 -5.11
CA GLY A 107 -19.05 0.00 -3.72
C GLY A 107 -17.89 -0.15 -2.74
N ILE A 108 -16.93 -1.00 -3.07
CA ILE A 108 -15.73 -1.18 -2.26
C ILE A 108 -14.90 0.10 -2.23
N ALA A 109 -14.70 0.72 -3.38
CA ALA A 109 -13.94 1.95 -3.48
C ALA A 109 -14.60 3.08 -2.67
N ASN A 110 -15.92 3.19 -2.75
CA ASN A 110 -16.65 4.20 -1.99
C ASN A 110 -16.52 3.99 -0.49
N ARG A 111 -16.59 2.75 -0.03
CA ARG A 111 -16.40 2.45 1.40
C ARG A 111 -14.99 2.80 1.85
N ALA A 112 -14.00 2.49 1.04
CA ALA A 112 -12.62 2.83 1.34
C ALA A 112 -12.41 4.35 1.40
N ALA A 113 -13.04 5.08 0.49
CA ALA A 113 -12.94 6.53 0.45
C ALA A 113 -13.60 7.20 1.65
N CYS A 114 -14.60 6.56 2.24
CA CYS A 114 -15.30 7.08 3.41
C CYS A 114 -14.60 6.78 4.72
N CYS A 115 -13.61 5.90 4.72
CA CYS A 115 -12.86 5.57 5.93
C CYS A 115 -11.80 6.65 6.19
N PRO A 116 -11.87 7.35 7.32
CA PRO A 116 -10.84 8.34 7.66
C PRO A 116 -9.52 7.69 7.99
#